data_f81f40abde1e6c95a090cfe3ac710ff9
#
_entry.id   f81f40abde1e6c95a090cfe3ac710ff9
#
_cell.length_a   1.000
_cell.length_b   1.000
_cell.length_c   1.000
_cell.angle_alpha   90.00
_cell.angle_beta   90.00
_cell.angle_gamma   90.00
#
_symmetry.space_group_name_H-M   'P 1'
#
loop_
_entity.id
_entity.type
_entity.pdbx_description
1 polymer ?
#
loop_
_entity_poly.entity_id
_entity_poly.type
_entity_poly.pdbx_seq_one_letter_code
_entity_poly.pdbx_strand_id
1 'polypeptide(L)'
;MSSIAELLGQAEAAVSAADDLAALDAVRVQFLGKKGVFTTQLRELGALPPSEIRAAGKAINDAKSALTAAIDARRDALEARRLELTLKADALDVTLPGRGTPPGQLHPVTRTLRRMVKILSHAGFDVHMGPQVEDDFHNFTALNIPDNHPARAMHDTFYLRSGLLLRTHTSPVQIRALKEHGAPIRLIAPGRVYRRDSDLTHTPMFTQVEGLLVDRHVSFANLKALLYDFVSKFFEREVELRFRPSYFPFTEPSAEVDVRSESGRWLEILGCGMVHPSVLRNVNIDPDEWSGYAFGMGVERLTMLRYGVDDLRAFFENDLRFLEQFA
;
A
#
# COMPACT_ATOMS: atom_id res chain seq x y z
N MET A 1 -47.47 14.47 -24.50
CA MET A 1 -46.01 14.50 -24.24
C MET A 1 -45.74 15.68 -23.33
N SER A 2 -45.08 15.47 -22.19
CA SER A 2 -44.68 16.56 -21.32
C SER A 2 -43.74 17.51 -22.10
N SER A 3 -43.90 18.80 -21.96
CA SER A 3 -43.03 19.77 -22.66
C SER A 3 -41.58 19.63 -22.13
N ILE A 4 -40.59 19.92 -22.99
CA ILE A 4 -39.18 19.89 -22.59
C ILE A 4 -38.94 20.81 -21.38
N ALA A 5 -39.67 21.93 -21.31
CA ALA A 5 -39.63 22.86 -20.18
C ALA A 5 -40.16 22.21 -18.85
N GLU A 6 -41.23 21.46 -18.93
CA GLU A 6 -41.76 20.73 -17.75
C GLU A 6 -40.80 19.67 -17.27
N LEU A 7 -40.16 18.91 -18.18
CA LEU A 7 -39.15 17.90 -17.85
C LEU A 7 -37.89 18.53 -17.24
N LEU A 8 -37.44 19.68 -17.74
CA LEU A 8 -36.34 20.44 -17.16
C LEU A 8 -36.65 20.88 -15.73
N GLY A 9 -37.86 21.48 -15.54
CA GLY A 9 -38.32 21.93 -14.22
C GLY A 9 -38.39 20.76 -13.19
N GLN A 10 -38.87 19.58 -13.61
CA GLN A 10 -38.86 18.39 -12.77
C GLN A 10 -37.42 17.92 -12.40
N ALA A 11 -36.51 17.95 -13.37
CA ALA A 11 -35.13 17.59 -13.17
C ALA A 11 -34.40 18.56 -12.23
N GLU A 12 -34.61 19.86 -12.41
CA GLU A 12 -34.03 20.92 -11.54
C GLU A 12 -34.59 20.84 -10.11
N ALA A 13 -35.88 20.57 -9.95
CA ALA A 13 -36.49 20.31 -8.64
C ALA A 13 -35.85 19.08 -7.97
N ALA A 14 -35.64 17.98 -8.72
CA ALA A 14 -34.97 16.80 -8.21
C ALA A 14 -33.50 17.04 -7.82
N VAL A 15 -32.76 17.83 -8.61
CA VAL A 15 -31.39 18.28 -8.28
C VAL A 15 -31.39 19.09 -6.99
N SER A 16 -32.33 20.04 -6.84
CA SER A 16 -32.41 20.85 -5.64
C SER A 16 -32.76 20.06 -4.38
N ALA A 17 -33.56 18.99 -4.52
CA ALA A 17 -33.98 18.10 -3.43
C ALA A 17 -32.92 17.08 -3.05
N ALA A 18 -31.88 16.87 -3.85
CA ALA A 18 -30.83 15.93 -3.54
C ALA A 18 -29.99 16.41 -2.35
N ASP A 19 -30.01 15.68 -1.24
CA ASP A 19 -29.36 16.04 0.02
C ASP A 19 -27.91 15.50 0.14
N ASP A 20 -27.53 14.55 -0.72
CA ASP A 20 -26.19 13.99 -0.78
C ASP A 20 -25.75 13.70 -2.22
N LEU A 21 -24.45 13.35 -2.36
CA LEU A 21 -23.84 13.09 -3.67
C LEU A 21 -24.40 11.83 -4.35
N ALA A 22 -24.88 10.84 -3.59
CA ALA A 22 -25.44 9.61 -4.14
C ALA A 22 -26.84 9.87 -4.71
N ALA A 23 -27.67 10.63 -4.00
CA ALA A 23 -28.96 11.09 -4.48
C ALA A 23 -28.81 11.96 -5.75
N LEU A 24 -27.83 12.86 -5.76
CA LEU A 24 -27.54 13.69 -6.92
C LEU A 24 -27.09 12.85 -8.13
N ASP A 25 -26.26 11.85 -7.94
CA ASP A 25 -25.85 10.93 -9.02
C ASP A 25 -27.03 10.11 -9.55
N ALA A 26 -27.95 9.66 -8.68
CA ALA A 26 -29.16 8.99 -9.09
C ALA A 26 -30.03 9.88 -9.99
N VAL A 27 -30.17 11.18 -9.65
CA VAL A 27 -30.87 12.16 -10.50
C VAL A 27 -30.14 12.33 -11.84
N ARG A 28 -28.84 12.44 -11.85
CA ARG A 28 -28.04 12.51 -13.09
C ARG A 28 -28.29 11.27 -13.97
N VAL A 29 -28.28 10.08 -13.42
CA VAL A 29 -28.54 8.83 -14.15
C VAL A 29 -29.96 8.79 -14.70
N GLN A 30 -30.95 9.21 -13.89
CA GLN A 30 -32.37 9.21 -14.26
C GLN A 30 -32.63 10.11 -15.47
N PHE A 31 -32.03 11.31 -15.53
CA PHE A 31 -32.33 12.28 -16.58
C PHE A 31 -31.33 12.27 -17.73
N LEU A 32 -30.01 12.12 -17.44
CA LEU A 32 -28.92 12.22 -18.41
C LEU A 32 -28.25 10.87 -18.76
N GLY A 33 -28.60 9.79 -18.06
CA GLY A 33 -28.04 8.46 -18.29
C GLY A 33 -28.33 7.89 -19.68
N LYS A 34 -27.72 6.74 -20.02
CA LYS A 34 -27.93 6.06 -21.32
C LYS A 34 -29.39 5.74 -21.65
N LYS A 35 -30.22 5.53 -20.62
CA LYS A 35 -31.68 5.31 -20.69
C LYS A 35 -32.46 6.46 -20.03
N GLY A 36 -31.80 7.58 -19.78
CA GLY A 36 -32.41 8.73 -19.11
C GLY A 36 -33.42 9.45 -19.98
N VAL A 37 -34.27 10.24 -19.31
CA VAL A 37 -35.41 10.93 -19.92
C VAL A 37 -35.01 11.75 -21.13
N PHE A 38 -34.00 12.61 -21.02
CA PHE A 38 -33.53 13.46 -22.15
C PHE A 38 -32.86 12.64 -23.24
N THR A 39 -32.23 11.51 -22.92
CA THR A 39 -31.62 10.64 -23.93
C THR A 39 -32.68 9.86 -24.72
N THR A 40 -33.79 9.51 -24.07
CA THR A 40 -34.93 8.87 -24.73
C THR A 40 -35.64 9.87 -25.65
N GLN A 41 -35.87 11.10 -25.20
CA GLN A 41 -36.44 12.17 -26.02
C GLN A 41 -35.61 12.46 -27.26
N LEU A 42 -34.28 12.45 -27.16
CA LEU A 42 -33.39 12.60 -28.33
C LEU A 42 -33.56 11.47 -29.36
N ARG A 43 -33.82 10.24 -28.92
CA ARG A 43 -34.06 9.11 -29.83
C ARG A 43 -35.40 9.21 -30.53
N GLU A 44 -36.42 9.77 -29.87
CA GLU A 44 -37.76 9.93 -30.39
C GLU A 44 -37.86 11.06 -31.42
N LEU A 45 -36.84 11.96 -31.54
CA LEU A 45 -36.79 13.01 -32.55
C LEU A 45 -36.90 12.47 -33.99
N GLY A 46 -36.45 11.22 -34.24
CA GLY A 46 -36.56 10.61 -35.57
C GLY A 46 -37.99 10.39 -36.06
N ALA A 47 -38.99 10.47 -35.16
CA ALA A 47 -40.41 10.36 -35.51
C ALA A 47 -41.10 11.72 -35.86
N LEU A 48 -40.40 12.85 -35.72
CA LEU A 48 -40.90 14.17 -36.00
C LEU A 48 -40.72 14.59 -37.48
N PRO A 49 -41.54 15.51 -37.96
CA PRO A 49 -41.34 16.12 -39.29
C PRO A 49 -39.98 16.80 -39.42
N PRO A 50 -39.31 16.72 -40.60
CA PRO A 50 -37.96 17.31 -40.77
C PRO A 50 -37.81 18.80 -40.40
N SER A 51 -38.89 19.56 -40.54
CA SER A 51 -38.94 20.99 -40.16
C SER A 51 -38.84 21.25 -38.65
N GLU A 52 -39.22 20.27 -37.81
CA GLU A 52 -39.29 20.42 -36.35
C GLU A 52 -38.07 19.78 -35.64
N ILE A 53 -37.41 18.80 -36.28
CA ILE A 53 -36.29 18.04 -35.67
C ILE A 53 -35.20 18.98 -35.19
N ARG A 54 -34.84 20.01 -35.98
CA ARG A 54 -33.73 20.92 -35.64
C ARG A 54 -34.05 21.79 -34.41
N ALA A 55 -35.26 22.28 -34.32
CA ALA A 55 -35.73 23.12 -33.21
C ALA A 55 -35.86 22.31 -31.91
N ALA A 56 -36.48 21.11 -32.00
CA ALA A 56 -36.65 20.21 -30.88
C ALA A 56 -35.30 19.66 -30.39
N GLY A 57 -34.38 19.26 -31.30
CA GLY A 57 -33.04 18.82 -30.95
C GLY A 57 -32.21 19.90 -30.23
N LYS A 58 -32.32 21.17 -30.68
CA LYS A 58 -31.67 22.29 -30.00
C LYS A 58 -32.25 22.49 -28.59
N ALA A 59 -33.57 22.50 -28.43
CA ALA A 59 -34.23 22.66 -27.12
C ALA A 59 -33.83 21.57 -26.12
N ILE A 60 -33.72 20.29 -26.58
CA ILE A 60 -33.26 19.20 -25.71
C ILE A 60 -31.81 19.37 -25.32
N ASN A 61 -30.92 19.77 -26.23
CA ASN A 61 -29.52 20.00 -25.91
C ASN A 61 -29.33 21.19 -24.96
N ASP A 62 -30.06 22.27 -25.17
CA ASP A 62 -30.04 23.42 -24.27
C ASP A 62 -30.51 23.01 -22.86
N ALA A 63 -31.59 22.20 -22.74
CA ALA A 63 -32.08 21.68 -21.48
C ALA A 63 -31.05 20.72 -20.81
N LYS A 64 -30.38 19.87 -21.58
CA LYS A 64 -29.30 19.03 -21.06
C LYS A 64 -28.12 19.82 -20.52
N SER A 65 -27.74 20.87 -21.22
CA SER A 65 -26.65 21.76 -20.80
C SER A 65 -27.03 22.50 -19.51
N ALA A 66 -28.25 23.03 -19.41
CA ALA A 66 -28.76 23.67 -18.22
C ALA A 66 -28.81 22.71 -17.01
N LEU A 67 -29.32 21.50 -17.22
CA LEU A 67 -29.35 20.48 -16.17
C LEU A 67 -27.97 20.03 -15.73
N THR A 68 -27.03 19.91 -16.66
CA THR A 68 -25.63 19.57 -16.31
C THR A 68 -25.02 20.64 -15.44
N ALA A 69 -25.19 21.91 -15.80
CA ALA A 69 -24.73 23.04 -14.99
C ALA A 69 -25.38 23.07 -13.60
N ALA A 70 -26.68 22.78 -13.49
CA ALA A 70 -27.37 22.70 -12.21
C ALA A 70 -26.85 21.55 -11.34
N ILE A 71 -26.56 20.36 -11.92
CA ILE A 71 -25.98 19.23 -11.23
C ILE A 71 -24.58 19.57 -10.71
N ASP A 72 -23.74 20.19 -11.54
CA ASP A 72 -22.37 20.55 -11.14
C ASP A 72 -22.39 21.60 -10.01
N ALA A 73 -23.22 22.63 -10.11
CA ALA A 73 -23.37 23.60 -9.04
C ALA A 73 -23.87 22.96 -7.72
N ARG A 74 -24.83 22.01 -7.81
CA ARG A 74 -25.33 21.31 -6.62
C ARG A 74 -24.26 20.39 -6.02
N ARG A 75 -23.45 19.72 -6.85
CA ARG A 75 -22.32 18.91 -6.40
C ARG A 75 -21.33 19.75 -5.61
N ASP A 76 -20.89 20.89 -6.18
CA ASP A 76 -19.97 21.79 -5.50
C ASP A 76 -20.50 22.26 -4.16
N ALA A 77 -21.80 22.59 -4.08
CA ALA A 77 -22.45 22.99 -2.85
C ALA A 77 -22.50 21.85 -1.80
N LEU A 78 -22.78 20.61 -2.21
CA LEU A 78 -22.79 19.44 -1.32
C LEU A 78 -21.38 19.08 -0.84
N GLU A 79 -20.37 19.18 -1.70
CA GLU A 79 -18.98 18.98 -1.35
C GLU A 79 -18.48 20.05 -0.37
N ALA A 80 -18.79 21.32 -0.62
CA ALA A 80 -18.45 22.41 0.28
C ALA A 80 -19.12 22.23 1.66
N ARG A 81 -20.41 21.84 1.69
CA ARG A 81 -21.11 21.55 2.94
C ARG A 81 -20.49 20.37 3.70
N ARG A 82 -20.11 19.31 2.98
CA ARG A 82 -19.44 18.16 3.57
C ARG A 82 -18.09 18.56 4.17
N LEU A 83 -17.29 19.34 3.44
CA LEU A 83 -16.02 19.87 3.91
C LEU A 83 -16.21 20.73 5.17
N GLU A 84 -17.20 21.65 5.17
CA GLU A 84 -17.48 22.48 6.33
C GLU A 84 -17.85 21.68 7.58
N LEU A 85 -18.66 20.61 7.41
CA LEU A 85 -19.03 19.71 8.51
C LEU A 85 -17.80 18.97 9.04
N THR A 86 -16.93 18.49 8.14
CA THR A 86 -15.67 17.83 8.53
C THR A 86 -14.76 18.81 9.29
N LEU A 87 -14.56 20.02 8.76
CA LEU A 87 -13.74 21.05 9.42
C LEU A 87 -14.30 21.46 10.78
N LYS A 88 -15.62 21.50 10.93
CA LYS A 88 -16.25 21.78 12.24
C LYS A 88 -16.06 20.61 13.21
N ALA A 89 -16.16 19.38 12.73
CA ALA A 89 -15.94 18.20 13.58
C ALA A 89 -14.48 18.08 14.04
N ASP A 90 -13.54 18.47 13.19
CA ASP A 90 -12.09 18.44 13.46
C ASP A 90 -11.58 19.73 14.12
N ALA A 91 -12.46 20.69 14.41
CA ALA A 91 -12.08 21.97 15.01
C ALA A 91 -11.52 21.76 16.41
N LEU A 92 -10.30 22.22 16.64
CA LEU A 92 -9.66 22.26 17.94
C LEU A 92 -9.77 23.66 18.53
N ASP A 93 -10.02 23.71 19.85
CA ASP A 93 -9.98 24.98 20.58
C ASP A 93 -8.53 25.45 20.73
N VAL A 94 -8.14 26.40 19.90
CA VAL A 94 -6.81 27.01 19.92
C VAL A 94 -6.63 28.09 21.00
N THR A 95 -7.68 28.40 21.79
CA THR A 95 -7.61 29.38 22.88
C THR A 95 -7.06 28.79 24.16
N LEU A 96 -6.99 27.47 24.27
CA LEU A 96 -6.38 26.80 25.39
C LEU A 96 -4.87 27.12 25.46
N PRO A 97 -4.34 27.43 26.67
CA PRO A 97 -2.92 27.70 26.83
C PRO A 97 -2.07 26.49 26.39
N GLY A 98 -1.00 26.72 25.66
CA GLY A 98 -0.04 25.68 25.29
C GLY A 98 0.54 24.98 26.51
N ARG A 99 0.65 23.66 26.46
CA ARG A 99 1.14 22.83 27.58
C ARG A 99 2.67 22.78 27.68
N GLY A 100 3.36 23.79 27.16
CA GLY A 100 4.82 23.83 27.07
C GLY A 100 5.36 23.14 25.80
N THR A 101 6.66 23.00 25.71
CA THR A 101 7.30 22.28 24.60
C THR A 101 7.10 20.79 24.82
N PRO A 102 6.40 20.08 23.93
CA PRO A 102 6.25 18.64 24.06
C PRO A 102 7.63 17.97 24.01
N PRO A 103 7.87 16.92 24.79
CA PRO A 103 9.11 16.17 24.68
C PRO A 103 9.23 15.61 23.28
N GLY A 104 10.46 15.63 22.74
CA GLY A 104 10.72 15.05 21.41
C GLY A 104 10.31 13.57 21.34
N GLN A 105 9.79 13.16 20.21
CA GLN A 105 9.24 11.82 19.99
C GLN A 105 10.07 11.06 18.95
N LEU A 106 10.01 9.74 19.00
CA LEU A 106 10.62 8.91 17.98
C LEU A 106 9.82 8.98 16.68
N HIS A 107 10.54 9.10 15.57
CA HIS A 107 9.95 9.02 14.23
C HIS A 107 9.07 7.75 14.09
N PRO A 108 7.90 7.80 13.43
CA PRO A 108 6.96 6.67 13.36
C PRO A 108 7.58 5.39 12.76
N VAL A 109 8.45 5.52 11.75
CA VAL A 109 9.19 4.38 11.18
C VAL A 109 10.13 3.76 12.24
N THR A 110 10.80 4.58 13.05
CA THR A 110 11.67 4.09 14.14
C THR A 110 10.86 3.37 15.23
N ARG A 111 9.70 3.90 15.58
CA ARG A 111 8.77 3.25 16.55
C ARG A 111 8.30 1.89 16.01
N THR A 112 7.91 1.85 14.73
CA THR A 112 7.49 0.61 14.06
C THR A 112 8.63 -0.40 14.02
N LEU A 113 9.82 0.00 13.60
CA LEU A 113 10.99 -0.89 13.57
C LEU A 113 11.30 -1.48 14.96
N ARG A 114 11.33 -0.64 16.00
CA ARG A 114 11.56 -1.13 17.38
C ARG A 114 10.48 -2.11 17.84
N ARG A 115 9.22 -1.87 17.45
CA ARG A 115 8.11 -2.78 17.74
C ARG A 115 8.29 -4.12 17.04
N MET A 116 8.62 -4.13 15.74
CA MET A 116 8.87 -5.34 14.96
C MET A 116 10.01 -6.16 15.57
N VAL A 117 11.14 -5.51 15.83
CA VAL A 117 12.31 -6.13 16.47
C VAL A 117 11.91 -6.73 17.82
N LYS A 118 11.19 -5.98 18.67
CA LYS A 118 10.76 -6.48 19.97
C LYS A 118 9.88 -7.73 19.85
N ILE A 119 8.89 -7.75 18.96
CA ILE A 119 8.00 -8.91 18.78
C ILE A 119 8.80 -10.13 18.32
N LEU A 120 9.67 -9.96 17.32
CA LEU A 120 10.46 -11.07 16.77
C LEU A 120 11.54 -11.56 17.74
N SER A 121 12.17 -10.66 18.52
CA SER A 121 13.10 -11.08 19.57
C SER A 121 12.41 -11.90 20.68
N HIS A 122 11.17 -11.57 21.03
CA HIS A 122 10.38 -12.39 21.96
C HIS A 122 10.00 -13.76 21.37
N ALA A 123 9.99 -13.90 20.03
CA ALA A 123 9.85 -15.17 19.34
C ALA A 123 11.20 -15.92 19.19
N GLY A 124 12.27 -15.43 19.83
CA GLY A 124 13.58 -16.06 19.88
C GLY A 124 14.48 -15.74 18.68
N PHE A 125 14.24 -14.64 17.96
CA PHE A 125 15.12 -14.20 16.89
C PHE A 125 16.20 -13.25 17.43
N ASP A 126 17.47 -13.53 17.11
CA ASP A 126 18.60 -12.64 17.37
C ASP A 126 18.69 -11.54 16.31
N VAL A 127 19.13 -10.37 16.72
CA VAL A 127 19.29 -9.22 15.81
C VAL A 127 20.69 -9.22 15.22
N HIS A 128 20.80 -9.36 13.91
CA HIS A 128 22.04 -9.27 13.17
C HIS A 128 22.08 -8.05 12.28
N MET A 129 23.21 -7.39 12.26
CA MET A 129 23.46 -6.21 11.42
C MET A 129 24.50 -6.53 10.35
N GLY A 130 24.47 -5.81 9.25
CA GLY A 130 25.44 -5.97 8.18
C GLY A 130 25.67 -4.69 7.39
N PRO A 131 26.67 -4.67 6.49
CA PRO A 131 27.01 -3.50 5.70
C PRO A 131 25.90 -3.10 4.74
N GLN A 132 25.79 -1.81 4.43
CA GLN A 132 24.87 -1.30 3.42
C GLN A 132 25.49 -1.32 2.01
N VAL A 133 26.81 -1.30 1.95
CA VAL A 133 27.58 -1.47 0.71
C VAL A 133 28.00 -2.93 0.64
N GLU A 134 27.58 -3.62 -0.39
CA GLU A 134 27.75 -5.07 -0.55
C GLU A 134 28.45 -5.43 -1.85
N ASP A 135 28.95 -6.65 -1.90
CA ASP A 135 29.39 -7.27 -3.12
C ASP A 135 28.27 -8.05 -3.82
N ASP A 136 28.50 -8.39 -5.07
CA ASP A 136 27.54 -9.13 -5.90
C ASP A 136 27.25 -10.52 -5.35
N PHE A 137 28.28 -11.18 -4.80
CA PHE A 137 28.12 -12.54 -4.27
C PHE A 137 27.08 -12.58 -3.13
N HIS A 138 27.23 -11.73 -2.11
CA HIS A 138 26.32 -11.72 -0.97
C HIS A 138 24.93 -11.20 -1.31
N ASN A 139 24.84 -10.19 -2.21
CA ASN A 139 23.55 -9.58 -2.54
C ASN A 139 22.74 -10.38 -3.55
N PHE A 140 23.38 -11.22 -4.39
CA PHE A 140 22.71 -11.93 -5.47
C PHE A 140 23.11 -13.41 -5.58
N THR A 141 24.37 -13.72 -5.87
CA THR A 141 24.80 -15.08 -6.24
C THR A 141 24.52 -16.09 -5.14
N ALA A 142 24.88 -15.79 -3.89
CA ALA A 142 24.64 -16.66 -2.74
C ALA A 142 23.15 -16.88 -2.46
N LEU A 143 22.30 -15.95 -2.90
CA LEU A 143 20.84 -16.00 -2.78
C LEU A 143 20.15 -16.64 -3.99
N ASN A 144 20.90 -17.39 -4.82
CA ASN A 144 20.36 -18.08 -5.98
C ASN A 144 19.75 -17.13 -7.03
N ILE A 145 20.18 -15.86 -7.07
CA ILE A 145 19.76 -14.87 -8.07
C ILE A 145 20.73 -14.97 -9.26
N PRO A 146 20.29 -15.46 -10.44
CA PRO A 146 21.17 -15.66 -11.59
C PRO A 146 21.64 -14.36 -12.23
N ASP A 147 22.72 -14.42 -13.02
CA ASP A 147 23.36 -13.23 -13.61
C ASP A 147 22.46 -12.43 -14.54
N ASN A 148 21.52 -13.10 -15.20
CA ASN A 148 20.54 -12.48 -16.10
C ASN A 148 19.23 -12.04 -15.41
N HIS A 149 19.17 -12.08 -14.09
CA HIS A 149 17.95 -11.68 -13.37
C HIS A 149 17.74 -10.16 -13.44
N PRO A 150 16.52 -9.67 -13.71
CA PRO A 150 16.21 -8.23 -13.83
C PRO A 150 16.68 -7.39 -12.63
N ALA A 151 16.59 -7.91 -11.41
CA ALA A 151 17.01 -7.22 -10.19
C ALA A 151 18.52 -6.85 -10.17
N ARG A 152 19.37 -7.50 -10.99
CA ARG A 152 20.78 -7.13 -11.16
C ARG A 152 20.99 -6.00 -12.15
N ALA A 153 19.95 -5.60 -12.89
CA ALA A 153 20.09 -4.57 -13.90
C ALA A 153 20.40 -3.20 -13.28
N MET A 154 21.19 -2.39 -13.98
CA MET A 154 21.61 -1.06 -13.52
C MET A 154 20.44 -0.08 -13.30
N HIS A 155 19.26 -0.36 -13.87
CA HIS A 155 18.06 0.44 -13.66
C HIS A 155 17.35 0.13 -12.33
N ASP A 156 17.62 -1.04 -11.72
CA ASP A 156 17.00 -1.43 -10.44
C ASP A 156 17.97 -1.34 -9.26
N THR A 157 19.27 -1.48 -9.49
CA THR A 157 20.33 -1.51 -8.46
C THR A 157 21.27 -0.31 -8.58
N PHE A 158 21.67 0.24 -7.45
CA PHE A 158 22.71 1.28 -7.37
C PHE A 158 24.10 0.64 -7.27
N TYR A 159 24.84 0.65 -8.38
CA TYR A 159 26.23 0.22 -8.44
C TYR A 159 27.21 1.37 -8.18
N LEU A 160 28.27 1.09 -7.43
CA LEU A 160 29.39 1.99 -7.21
C LEU A 160 30.45 1.78 -8.29
N ARG A 161 31.31 2.77 -8.51
CA ARG A 161 32.43 2.69 -9.47
C ARG A 161 33.43 1.56 -9.14
N SER A 162 33.47 1.13 -7.89
CA SER A 162 34.31 0.03 -7.41
C SER A 162 33.80 -1.38 -7.78
N GLY A 163 32.62 -1.48 -8.39
CA GLY A 163 31.94 -2.75 -8.64
C GLY A 163 31.10 -3.26 -7.45
N LEU A 164 31.17 -2.58 -6.31
CA LEU A 164 30.25 -2.83 -5.18
C LEU A 164 28.90 -2.18 -5.46
N LEU A 165 27.90 -2.48 -4.64
CA LEU A 165 26.55 -1.98 -4.79
C LEU A 165 25.94 -1.57 -3.44
N LEU A 166 24.90 -0.75 -3.48
CA LEU A 166 24.02 -0.56 -2.32
C LEU A 166 23.05 -1.75 -2.25
N ARG A 167 23.00 -2.43 -1.10
CA ARG A 167 22.19 -3.64 -0.94
C ARG A 167 20.71 -3.36 -1.25
N THR A 168 20.10 -4.26 -2.01
CA THR A 168 18.70 -4.15 -2.46
C THR A 168 17.70 -4.77 -1.49
N HIS A 169 18.19 -5.52 -0.53
CA HIS A 169 17.47 -6.19 0.57
C HIS A 169 18.46 -6.48 1.71
N THR A 170 17.96 -6.94 2.86
CA THR A 170 18.83 -7.27 4.01
C THR A 170 19.28 -8.73 4.03
N SER A 171 18.91 -9.54 3.02
CA SER A 171 19.32 -10.96 2.89
C SER A 171 20.83 -11.21 2.88
N PRO A 172 21.73 -10.29 2.43
CA PRO A 172 23.17 -10.48 2.60
C PRO A 172 23.59 -10.76 4.03
N VAL A 173 22.89 -10.20 5.02
CA VAL A 173 23.16 -10.45 6.43
C VAL A 173 22.91 -11.92 6.79
N GLN A 174 21.87 -12.54 6.20
CA GLN A 174 21.58 -13.97 6.39
C GLN A 174 22.72 -14.83 5.87
N ILE A 175 23.25 -14.52 4.67
CA ILE A 175 24.39 -15.23 4.07
C ILE A 175 25.63 -15.10 4.94
N ARG A 176 25.93 -13.90 5.44
CA ARG A 176 27.08 -13.65 6.33
C ARG A 176 26.95 -14.42 7.64
N ALA A 177 25.78 -14.35 8.26
CA ALA A 177 25.52 -15.05 9.51
C ALA A 177 25.59 -16.58 9.37
N LEU A 178 25.04 -17.15 8.29
CA LEU A 178 25.15 -18.59 8.00
C LEU A 178 26.59 -19.03 7.76
N LYS A 179 27.41 -18.21 7.09
CA LYS A 179 28.84 -18.51 6.89
C LYS A 179 29.64 -18.42 8.18
N GLU A 180 29.28 -17.53 9.10
CA GLU A 180 29.99 -17.31 10.36
C GLU A 180 29.60 -18.31 11.45
N HIS A 181 28.29 -18.59 11.58
CA HIS A 181 27.74 -19.35 12.71
C HIS A 181 27.23 -20.76 12.32
N GLY A 182 26.96 -20.99 11.02
CA GLY A 182 26.32 -22.22 10.55
C GLY A 182 24.87 -22.37 10.98
N ALA A 183 24.38 -23.61 11.01
CA ALA A 183 23.07 -23.99 11.50
C ALA A 183 23.19 -24.84 12.80
N PRO A 184 22.22 -24.76 13.75
CA PRO A 184 20.96 -24.01 13.65
C PRO A 184 21.13 -22.49 13.87
N ILE A 185 20.26 -21.67 13.23
CA ILE A 185 20.27 -20.22 13.40
C ILE A 185 18.86 -19.66 13.32
N ARG A 186 18.60 -18.62 14.11
CA ARG A 186 17.36 -17.86 14.08
C ARG A 186 17.69 -16.38 14.24
N LEU A 187 17.54 -15.61 13.17
CA LEU A 187 17.92 -14.21 13.14
C LEU A 187 16.92 -13.33 12.45
N ILE A 188 16.94 -12.04 12.79
CA ILE A 188 16.35 -10.95 12.00
C ILE A 188 17.44 -9.96 11.60
N ALA A 189 17.33 -9.44 10.40
CA ALA A 189 18.23 -8.45 9.83
C ALA A 189 17.47 -7.14 9.52
N PRO A 190 17.35 -6.21 10.49
CA PRO A 190 16.80 -4.89 10.24
C PRO A 190 17.83 -3.99 9.55
N GLY A 191 17.40 -3.15 8.59
CA GLY A 191 18.32 -2.21 7.99
C GLY A 191 17.76 -1.48 6.78
N ARG A 192 18.50 -0.44 6.36
CA ARG A 192 18.20 0.31 5.15
C ARG A 192 18.57 -0.49 3.91
N VAL A 193 17.75 -0.37 2.88
CA VAL A 193 17.96 -0.99 1.57
C VAL A 193 17.67 0.03 0.48
N TYR A 194 18.16 -0.23 -0.74
CA TYR A 194 18.21 0.76 -1.80
C TYR A 194 17.77 0.14 -3.12
N ARG A 195 16.80 0.77 -3.79
CA ARG A 195 16.29 0.39 -5.12
C ARG A 195 16.08 1.63 -5.96
N ARG A 196 16.30 1.52 -7.27
CA ARG A 196 16.05 2.64 -8.19
C ARG A 196 14.57 2.73 -8.56
N ASP A 197 13.74 2.86 -7.55
CA ASP A 197 12.30 2.97 -7.69
C ASP A 197 11.79 4.16 -6.88
N SER A 198 10.87 4.94 -7.44
CA SER A 198 10.36 6.15 -6.79
C SER A 198 8.97 6.49 -7.31
N ASP A 199 7.94 6.22 -6.49
CA ASP A 199 6.54 6.60 -6.71
C ASP A 199 5.84 6.92 -5.38
N LEU A 200 4.50 6.93 -5.35
CA LEU A 200 3.72 7.18 -4.13
C LEU A 200 3.90 6.11 -3.03
N THR A 201 4.33 4.92 -3.43
CA THR A 201 4.46 3.73 -2.57
C THR A 201 5.89 3.22 -2.46
N HIS A 202 6.82 3.79 -3.23
CA HIS A 202 8.22 3.40 -3.29
C HIS A 202 9.13 4.61 -3.16
N THR A 203 10.23 4.45 -2.41
CA THR A 203 11.32 5.43 -2.30
C THR A 203 12.65 4.74 -2.62
N PRO A 204 13.65 5.49 -3.14
CA PRO A 204 14.96 4.92 -3.44
C PRO A 204 15.67 4.29 -2.25
N MET A 205 15.33 4.71 -1.04
CA MET A 205 15.80 4.13 0.22
C MET A 205 14.60 3.88 1.13
N PHE A 206 14.52 2.68 1.68
CA PHE A 206 13.53 2.31 2.69
C PHE A 206 14.14 1.37 3.73
N THR A 207 13.39 1.09 4.79
CA THR A 207 13.81 0.18 5.85
C THR A 207 13.16 -1.18 5.69
N GLN A 208 13.93 -2.24 5.79
CA GLN A 208 13.45 -3.61 5.71
C GLN A 208 13.82 -4.39 6.97
N VAL A 209 12.97 -5.33 7.35
CA VAL A 209 13.29 -6.37 8.32
C VAL A 209 13.10 -7.70 7.63
N GLU A 210 14.17 -8.46 7.52
CA GLU A 210 14.10 -9.84 7.08
C GLU A 210 14.38 -10.78 8.24
N GLY A 211 13.75 -11.95 8.22
CA GLY A 211 13.98 -13.01 9.18
C GLY A 211 14.38 -14.30 8.50
N LEU A 212 15.26 -15.05 9.16
CA LEU A 212 15.71 -16.36 8.77
C LEU A 212 15.66 -17.31 9.97
N LEU A 213 15.13 -18.48 9.75
CA LEU A 213 15.31 -19.61 10.64
C LEU A 213 15.81 -20.81 9.83
N VAL A 214 16.92 -21.39 10.25
CA VAL A 214 17.42 -22.67 9.74
C VAL A 214 17.57 -23.62 10.91
N ASP A 215 16.93 -24.77 10.83
CA ASP A 215 16.96 -25.80 11.87
C ASP A 215 16.63 -27.17 11.24
N ARG A 216 16.63 -28.23 12.05
CA ARG A 216 16.13 -29.53 11.61
C ARG A 216 14.60 -29.54 11.57
N HIS A 217 14.03 -30.16 10.54
CA HIS A 217 12.58 -30.37 10.41
C HIS A 217 11.70 -29.11 10.38
N VAL A 218 12.21 -28.03 9.79
CA VAL A 218 11.43 -26.79 9.60
C VAL A 218 10.42 -26.96 8.47
N SER A 219 9.21 -26.45 8.67
CA SER A 219 8.12 -26.56 7.71
C SER A 219 7.49 -25.20 7.38
N PHE A 220 6.78 -25.13 6.27
CA PHE A 220 5.97 -23.97 5.90
C PHE A 220 4.87 -23.67 6.93
N ALA A 221 4.39 -24.70 7.66
CA ALA A 221 3.43 -24.51 8.75
C ALA A 221 4.02 -23.73 9.92
N ASN A 222 5.31 -23.97 10.24
CA ASN A 222 6.03 -23.18 11.27
C ASN A 222 6.14 -21.70 10.86
N LEU A 223 6.47 -21.43 9.59
CA LEU A 223 6.50 -20.06 9.05
C LEU A 223 5.13 -19.39 9.16
N LYS A 224 4.05 -20.08 8.73
CA LYS A 224 2.69 -19.54 8.86
C LYS A 224 2.33 -19.21 10.29
N ALA A 225 2.61 -20.10 11.23
CA ALA A 225 2.31 -19.87 12.65
C ALA A 225 3.03 -18.62 13.20
N LEU A 226 4.33 -18.47 12.88
CA LEU A 226 5.09 -17.28 13.24
C LEU A 226 4.47 -16.00 12.65
N LEU A 227 4.11 -16.02 11.38
CA LEU A 227 3.58 -14.81 10.71
C LEU A 227 2.19 -14.43 11.22
N TYR A 228 1.32 -15.39 11.52
CA TYR A 228 0.04 -15.12 12.18
C TYR A 228 0.23 -14.48 13.56
N ASP A 229 1.11 -15.03 14.38
CA ASP A 229 1.42 -14.50 15.71
C ASP A 229 2.03 -13.08 15.62
N PHE A 230 3.01 -12.90 14.71
CA PHE A 230 3.64 -11.60 14.48
C PHE A 230 2.62 -10.54 14.06
N VAL A 231 1.81 -10.80 13.05
CA VAL A 231 0.87 -9.81 12.50
C VAL A 231 -0.21 -9.45 13.53
N SER A 232 -0.76 -10.43 14.25
CA SER A 232 -1.74 -10.19 15.32
C SER A 232 -1.16 -9.32 16.44
N LYS A 233 0.07 -9.60 16.89
CA LYS A 233 0.77 -8.79 17.90
C LYS A 233 1.15 -7.41 17.37
N PHE A 234 1.49 -7.31 16.09
CA PHE A 234 1.88 -6.05 15.48
C PHE A 234 0.70 -5.08 15.40
N PHE A 235 -0.46 -5.55 14.92
CA PHE A 235 -1.67 -4.73 14.81
C PHE A 235 -2.52 -4.69 16.10
N GLU A 236 -2.17 -5.49 17.12
CA GLU A 236 -2.90 -5.57 18.42
C GLU A 236 -4.38 -5.95 18.27
N ARG A 237 -4.67 -6.73 17.23
CA ARG A 237 -6.01 -7.25 16.93
C ARG A 237 -5.92 -8.57 16.17
N GLU A 238 -7.00 -9.32 16.15
CA GLU A 238 -7.12 -10.43 15.20
C GLU A 238 -7.17 -9.90 13.78
N VAL A 239 -6.40 -10.52 12.90
CA VAL A 239 -6.29 -10.15 11.49
C VAL A 239 -6.48 -11.37 10.61
N GLU A 240 -7.15 -11.18 9.48
CA GLU A 240 -7.27 -12.21 8.46
C GLU A 240 -6.06 -12.09 7.51
N LEU A 241 -5.32 -13.21 7.35
CA LEU A 241 -4.18 -13.29 6.45
C LEU A 241 -4.51 -14.20 5.27
N ARG A 242 -4.02 -13.81 4.11
CA ARG A 242 -4.07 -14.61 2.88
C ARG A 242 -2.65 -14.83 2.38
N PHE A 243 -2.28 -16.10 2.14
CA PHE A 243 -1.03 -16.49 1.52
C PHE A 243 -1.30 -16.75 0.04
N ARG A 244 -0.64 -16.01 -0.83
CA ARG A 244 -0.71 -16.18 -2.28
C ARG A 244 0.60 -16.81 -2.77
N PRO A 245 0.57 -17.86 -3.62
CA PRO A 245 1.79 -18.35 -4.27
C PRO A 245 2.53 -17.21 -4.98
N SER A 246 3.85 -17.19 -4.82
CA SER A 246 4.74 -16.22 -5.47
C SER A 246 6.04 -16.92 -5.86
N TYR A 247 6.97 -16.18 -6.45
CA TYR A 247 8.28 -16.68 -6.81
C TYR A 247 9.37 -15.72 -6.33
N PHE A 248 10.31 -16.28 -5.55
CA PHE A 248 11.57 -15.63 -5.22
C PHE A 248 12.71 -16.62 -5.47
N PRO A 249 13.85 -16.19 -6.08
CA PRO A 249 14.95 -17.10 -6.40
C PRO A 249 15.54 -17.84 -5.19
N PHE A 250 15.43 -17.23 -4.02
CA PHE A 250 16.02 -17.69 -2.76
C PHE A 250 15.08 -18.52 -1.88
N THR A 251 13.82 -18.71 -2.30
CA THR A 251 12.83 -19.53 -1.55
C THR A 251 12.01 -20.42 -2.49
N GLU A 252 11.67 -21.64 -2.00
CA GLU A 252 10.78 -22.57 -2.69
C GLU A 252 10.15 -23.56 -1.66
N PRO A 253 8.81 -23.57 -1.50
CA PRO A 253 7.84 -22.66 -2.09
C PRO A 253 7.92 -21.24 -1.54
N SER A 254 7.50 -20.29 -2.37
CA SER A 254 7.42 -18.86 -2.02
C SER A 254 5.97 -18.42 -1.91
N ALA A 255 5.71 -17.43 -1.06
CA ALA A 255 4.39 -16.81 -0.92
C ALA A 255 4.51 -15.33 -0.59
N GLU A 256 3.54 -14.57 -1.06
CA GLU A 256 3.24 -13.21 -0.57
C GLU A 256 2.09 -13.29 0.43
N VAL A 257 2.15 -12.45 1.45
CA VAL A 257 1.14 -12.40 2.50
C VAL A 257 0.42 -11.08 2.46
N ASP A 258 -0.90 -11.17 2.36
CA ASP A 258 -1.79 -10.04 2.43
C ASP A 258 -2.54 -10.04 3.77
N VAL A 259 -2.78 -8.84 4.30
CA VAL A 259 -3.68 -8.60 5.44
C VAL A 259 -4.98 -7.97 4.94
N ARG A 260 -6.10 -8.37 5.53
CA ARG A 260 -7.39 -7.74 5.25
C ARG A 260 -7.53 -6.43 6.02
N SER A 261 -7.70 -5.32 5.30
CA SER A 261 -7.96 -4.01 5.89
C SER A 261 -9.39 -3.93 6.47
N GLU A 262 -9.65 -2.94 7.30
CA GLU A 262 -10.99 -2.65 7.82
C GLU A 262 -12.02 -2.35 6.72
N SER A 263 -11.57 -1.78 5.60
CA SER A 263 -12.39 -1.57 4.40
C SER A 263 -12.65 -2.86 3.59
N GLY A 264 -12.16 -4.02 4.04
CA GLY A 264 -12.29 -5.32 3.37
C GLY A 264 -11.31 -5.57 2.23
N ARG A 265 -10.41 -4.63 1.91
CA ARG A 265 -9.39 -4.79 0.86
C ARG A 265 -8.21 -5.63 1.36
N TRP A 266 -7.65 -6.43 0.47
CA TRP A 266 -6.41 -7.14 0.70
C TRP A 266 -5.21 -6.24 0.40
N LEU A 267 -4.29 -6.16 1.35
CA LEU A 267 -3.09 -5.32 1.27
C LEU A 267 -1.87 -6.20 1.52
N GLU A 268 -1.00 -6.29 0.54
CA GLU A 268 0.28 -7.00 0.67
C GLU A 268 1.16 -6.34 1.71
N ILE A 269 1.75 -7.17 2.59
CA ILE A 269 2.57 -6.71 3.71
C ILE A 269 3.97 -7.33 3.75
N LEU A 270 4.16 -8.53 3.20
CA LEU A 270 5.47 -9.22 3.22
C LEU A 270 5.55 -10.36 2.19
N GLY A 271 6.77 -10.70 1.83
CA GLY A 271 7.12 -11.94 1.13
C GLY A 271 7.75 -12.96 2.07
N CYS A 272 7.53 -14.26 1.81
CA CYS A 272 8.09 -15.34 2.62
C CYS A 272 8.23 -16.63 1.83
N GLY A 273 8.94 -17.62 2.40
CA GLY A 273 9.05 -18.95 1.80
C GLY A 273 10.01 -19.86 2.55
N MET A 274 10.08 -21.10 2.09
CA MET A 274 11.13 -22.03 2.55
C MET A 274 12.43 -21.69 1.85
N VAL A 275 13.54 -21.71 2.58
CA VAL A 275 14.87 -21.41 2.02
C VAL A 275 15.20 -22.39 0.90
N HIS A 276 15.55 -21.85 -0.26
CA HIS A 276 15.92 -22.69 -1.41
C HIS A 276 17.19 -23.50 -1.11
N PRO A 277 17.24 -24.80 -1.44
CA PRO A 277 18.40 -25.67 -1.15
C PRO A 277 19.74 -25.10 -1.67
N SER A 278 19.73 -24.41 -2.81
CA SER A 278 20.93 -23.78 -3.36
C SER A 278 21.50 -22.68 -2.45
N VAL A 279 20.66 -21.95 -1.71
CA VAL A 279 21.12 -20.93 -0.75
C VAL A 279 21.93 -21.59 0.37
N LEU A 280 21.47 -22.74 0.91
CA LEU A 280 22.17 -23.49 1.94
C LEU A 280 23.49 -24.05 1.41
N ARG A 281 23.49 -24.64 0.20
CA ARG A 281 24.72 -25.14 -0.46
C ARG A 281 25.75 -24.02 -0.68
N ASN A 282 25.31 -22.82 -1.05
CA ASN A 282 26.20 -21.68 -1.30
C ASN A 282 26.93 -21.18 -0.04
N VAL A 283 26.47 -21.62 1.14
CA VAL A 283 27.10 -21.32 2.44
C VAL A 283 27.65 -22.60 3.14
N ASN A 284 27.81 -23.69 2.40
CA ASN A 284 28.32 -25.00 2.87
C ASN A 284 27.45 -25.64 3.96
N ILE A 285 26.13 -25.47 3.89
CA ILE A 285 25.15 -26.16 4.75
C ILE A 285 24.44 -27.20 3.92
N ASP A 286 24.36 -28.46 4.46
CA ASP A 286 23.73 -29.57 3.78
C ASP A 286 22.20 -29.45 3.82
N PRO A 287 21.50 -29.24 2.67
CA PRO A 287 20.05 -29.10 2.63
C PRO A 287 19.28 -30.41 2.89
N ASP A 288 19.96 -31.57 2.91
CA ASP A 288 19.34 -32.84 3.27
C ASP A 288 19.22 -33.00 4.79
N GLU A 289 20.08 -32.32 5.55
CA GLU A 289 20.04 -32.30 7.01
C GLU A 289 19.29 -31.07 7.57
N TRP A 290 19.39 -29.95 6.90
CA TRP A 290 18.90 -28.67 7.37
C TRP A 290 17.84 -28.10 6.43
N SER A 291 16.81 -27.54 7.01
CA SER A 291 15.77 -26.78 6.28
C SER A 291 15.54 -25.45 6.97
N GLY A 292 14.94 -24.51 6.26
CA GLY A 292 14.69 -23.20 6.85
C GLY A 292 13.56 -22.46 6.17
N TYR A 293 13.13 -21.40 6.80
CA TYR A 293 12.23 -20.43 6.19
C TYR A 293 12.80 -19.01 6.33
N ALA A 294 12.40 -18.16 5.40
CA ALA A 294 12.71 -16.74 5.42
C ALA A 294 11.46 -15.89 5.14
N PHE A 295 11.48 -14.66 5.62
CA PHE A 295 10.46 -13.66 5.34
C PHE A 295 11.09 -12.28 5.29
N GLY A 296 10.47 -11.35 4.53
CA GLY A 296 10.95 -9.97 4.41
C GLY A 296 9.79 -8.99 4.33
N MET A 297 9.88 -7.88 5.09
CA MET A 297 8.83 -6.88 5.16
C MET A 297 9.39 -5.45 5.20
N GLY A 298 8.74 -4.53 4.47
CA GLY A 298 9.06 -3.11 4.48
C GLY A 298 8.48 -2.43 5.72
N VAL A 299 9.33 -1.75 6.49
CA VAL A 299 8.92 -1.10 7.75
C VAL A 299 7.96 0.06 7.47
N GLU A 300 8.25 0.86 6.46
CA GLU A 300 7.41 2.00 6.05
C GLU A 300 6.01 1.53 5.64
N ARG A 301 5.91 0.42 4.90
CA ARG A 301 4.61 -0.17 4.51
C ARG A 301 3.77 -0.55 5.72
N LEU A 302 4.38 -1.22 6.70
CA LEU A 302 3.70 -1.57 7.95
C LEU A 302 3.37 -0.33 8.80
N THR A 303 4.23 0.71 8.76
CA THR A 303 3.97 2.00 9.42
C THR A 303 2.75 2.69 8.81
N MET A 304 2.68 2.76 7.47
CA MET A 304 1.50 3.30 6.77
C MET A 304 0.21 2.62 7.21
N LEU A 305 0.21 1.28 7.23
CA LEU A 305 -0.97 0.50 7.59
C LEU A 305 -1.37 0.66 9.07
N ARG A 306 -0.38 0.78 9.96
CA ARG A 306 -0.64 0.94 11.40
C ARG A 306 -1.19 2.31 11.75
N TYR A 307 -0.70 3.35 11.09
CA TYR A 307 -1.03 4.74 11.41
C TYR A 307 -1.99 5.40 10.42
N GLY A 308 -2.44 4.69 9.39
CA GLY A 308 -3.37 5.23 8.40
C GLY A 308 -2.75 6.31 7.51
N VAL A 309 -1.46 6.19 7.18
CA VAL A 309 -0.76 7.13 6.29
C VAL A 309 -0.83 6.63 4.87
N ASP A 310 -1.38 7.43 3.96
CA ASP A 310 -1.60 7.03 2.56
C ASP A 310 -0.41 7.32 1.64
N ASP A 311 0.48 8.25 2.02
CA ASP A 311 1.65 8.64 1.23
C ASP A 311 2.95 8.36 1.99
N LEU A 312 3.74 7.43 1.46
CA LEU A 312 5.01 7.01 2.05
C LEU A 312 6.03 8.15 2.13
N ARG A 313 5.97 9.13 1.20
CA ARG A 313 6.92 10.25 1.13
C ARG A 313 6.86 11.13 2.36
N ALA A 314 5.69 11.22 3.03
CA ALA A 314 5.53 11.99 4.25
C ALA A 314 6.50 11.56 5.38
N PHE A 315 6.97 10.31 5.38
CA PHE A 315 7.98 9.85 6.35
C PHE A 315 9.38 10.40 6.07
N PHE A 316 9.63 10.97 4.90
CA PHE A 316 10.96 11.44 4.48
C PHE A 316 11.04 12.96 4.29
N GLU A 317 9.91 13.66 4.29
CA GLU A 317 9.84 15.12 4.08
C GLU A 317 10.21 15.92 5.34
N ASN A 318 10.27 15.30 6.50
CA ASN A 318 10.61 15.91 7.79
C ASN A 318 9.68 17.10 8.16
N ASP A 319 8.41 17.06 7.76
CA ASP A 319 7.41 18.05 8.16
C ASP A 319 7.04 17.84 9.63
N LEU A 320 7.34 18.82 10.47
CA LEU A 320 7.10 18.74 11.92
C LEU A 320 5.61 18.59 12.24
N ARG A 321 4.72 19.23 11.47
CA ARG A 321 3.26 19.11 11.65
C ARG A 321 2.75 17.68 11.41
N PHE A 322 3.41 16.96 10.50
CA PHE A 322 3.17 15.53 10.29
C PHE A 322 3.73 14.71 11.45
N LEU A 323 4.96 14.97 11.86
CA LEU A 323 5.65 14.18 12.88
C LEU A 323 5.03 14.36 14.27
N GLU A 324 4.52 15.54 14.60
CA GLU A 324 3.86 15.84 15.88
C GLU A 324 2.59 15.00 16.11
N GLN A 325 1.96 14.50 15.06
CA GLN A 325 0.77 13.62 15.16
C GLN A 325 1.07 12.25 15.78
N PHE A 326 2.32 11.85 15.86
CA PHE A 326 2.75 10.57 16.41
C PHE A 326 3.30 10.69 17.83
N ALA A 327 3.09 11.82 18.50
CA ALA A 327 3.53 12.10 19.85
C ALA A 327 2.87 11.23 20.94
#